data_8a12ffe7bb636e3c29a1ac1ffdb86176
#
_entry.id   8a12ffe7bb636e3c29a1ac1ffdb86176
#
_cell.length_a   1.000
_cell.length_b   1.000
_cell.length_c   1.000
_cell.angle_alpha   90.00
_cell.angle_beta   90.00
_cell.angle_gamma   90.00
#
_symmetry.space_group_name_H-M   'P 1'
#
loop_
_entity.id
_entity.type
_entity.pdbx_description
1 polymer ?
#
loop_
_entity_poly.entity_id
_entity_poly.type
_entity_poly.pdbx_seq_one_letter_code
_entity_poly.pdbx_strand_id
1 'polypeptide(L)'
;MKRVILFVSTATTVALVTSFSVSRGLAYPAQGATGAARIIVKVMLSGTAPAPTKVQTSADPYCAKSHQTDPLLSQTVQVGADGALIDALVFVKDGVSGSYPAPQTPVTLDQKGCVYLPHVIGMMAGQPLQIVNSDATLHNIHPMPVVNAGFNIGMPIQGMKQNRVFTKPEAVFHVKCDVHPWMSAYIATFAHPFFGVSDGKGTVELANLPAGTFQLQAWHEKYGVQVQSVSVAAGEIKSITFTFKG
;
A
#
# COMPACT_ATOMS: atom_id res chain seq x y z
N MET A 1 -16.46 11.73 -91.70
CA MET A 1 -15.26 11.33 -90.95
C MET A 1 -15.29 12.10 -89.63
N LYS A 2 -15.79 11.45 -88.54
CA LYS A 2 -15.86 12.05 -87.19
C LYS A 2 -14.79 11.39 -86.31
N ARG A 3 -13.81 12.16 -85.90
CA ARG A 3 -12.74 11.70 -84.96
C ARG A 3 -13.34 11.73 -83.53
N VAL A 4 -13.32 10.57 -82.89
CA VAL A 4 -13.63 10.44 -81.46
C VAL A 4 -12.32 10.63 -80.68
N ILE A 5 -12.27 11.59 -79.79
CA ILE A 5 -11.15 11.81 -78.87
C ILE A 5 -11.53 11.13 -77.56
N LEU A 6 -10.69 10.14 -77.18
CA LEU A 6 -10.82 9.41 -75.91
C LEU A 6 -10.05 10.17 -74.81
N PHE A 7 -10.72 10.69 -73.81
CA PHE A 7 -10.09 11.25 -72.63
C PHE A 7 -9.83 10.12 -71.62
N VAL A 8 -8.57 9.85 -71.35
CA VAL A 8 -8.14 8.97 -70.24
C VAL A 8 -8.01 9.85 -68.99
N SER A 9 -8.92 9.63 -68.02
CA SER A 9 -8.86 10.28 -66.71
C SER A 9 -8.02 9.37 -65.78
N THR A 10 -6.85 9.84 -65.39
CA THR A 10 -6.01 9.24 -64.35
C THR A 10 -6.48 9.71 -62.97
N ALA A 11 -7.21 8.85 -62.25
CA ALA A 11 -7.56 9.10 -60.86
C ALA A 11 -6.32 8.86 -59.95
N THR A 12 -5.78 9.93 -59.45
CA THR A 12 -4.71 9.91 -58.43
C THR A 12 -5.33 9.69 -57.05
N THR A 13 -5.22 8.48 -56.53
CA THR A 13 -5.65 8.14 -55.15
C THR A 13 -4.63 8.70 -54.17
N VAL A 14 -4.98 9.76 -53.47
CA VAL A 14 -4.20 10.27 -52.35
C VAL A 14 -4.52 9.40 -51.11
N ALA A 15 -3.60 8.56 -50.73
CA ALA A 15 -3.71 7.79 -49.49
C ALA A 15 -3.40 8.73 -48.31
N LEU A 16 -4.45 9.07 -47.54
CA LEU A 16 -4.31 9.81 -46.29
C LEU A 16 -3.73 8.88 -45.23
N VAL A 17 -2.42 8.98 -45.00
CA VAL A 17 -1.75 8.27 -43.88
C VAL A 17 -2.08 9.04 -42.61
N THR A 18 -3.09 8.61 -41.87
CA THR A 18 -3.35 9.10 -40.51
C THR A 18 -2.30 8.52 -39.58
N SER A 19 -1.30 9.32 -39.22
CA SER A 19 -0.33 9.00 -38.19
C SER A 19 -1.04 9.01 -36.84
N PHE A 20 -1.38 7.83 -36.32
CA PHE A 20 -1.76 7.68 -34.92
C PHE A 20 -0.50 7.93 -34.06
N SER A 21 -0.39 9.13 -33.50
CA SER A 21 0.57 9.40 -32.44
C SER A 21 0.11 8.65 -31.21
N VAL A 22 0.65 7.45 -30.99
CA VAL A 22 0.56 6.75 -29.71
C VAL A 22 1.32 7.61 -28.72
N SER A 23 0.60 8.37 -27.90
CA SER A 23 1.14 9.01 -26.72
C SER A 23 1.66 7.90 -25.81
N ARG A 24 2.94 7.58 -25.95
CA ARG A 24 3.66 6.78 -24.93
C ARG A 24 3.55 7.59 -23.66
N GLY A 25 2.70 7.15 -22.75
CA GLY A 25 2.70 7.62 -21.38
C GLY A 25 4.14 7.57 -20.93
N LEU A 26 4.68 8.74 -20.55
CA LEU A 26 5.97 8.84 -19.91
C LEU A 26 5.87 8.02 -18.63
N ALA A 27 6.19 6.71 -18.73
CA ALA A 27 6.70 6.00 -17.58
C ALA A 27 7.89 6.88 -17.14
N TYR A 28 7.74 7.57 -16.00
CA TYR A 28 8.87 8.17 -15.33
C TYR A 28 9.91 7.05 -15.23
N PRO A 29 11.09 7.18 -15.82
CA PRO A 29 12.14 6.26 -15.51
C PRO A 29 12.30 6.39 -14.01
N ALA A 30 12.08 5.29 -13.26
CA ALA A 30 12.69 5.18 -11.97
C ALA A 30 14.13 5.58 -12.22
N GLN A 31 14.55 6.75 -11.72
CA GLN A 31 15.94 7.17 -11.81
C GLN A 31 16.70 6.13 -10.99
N GLY A 32 17.04 5.04 -11.64
CA GLY A 32 18.10 4.15 -11.22
C GLY A 32 19.36 4.96 -11.32
N ALA A 33 19.55 5.89 -10.37
CA ALA A 33 20.81 6.54 -10.20
C ALA A 33 21.81 5.42 -10.00
N THR A 34 22.79 5.31 -10.91
CA THR A 34 24.00 4.53 -10.68
C THR A 34 24.52 4.95 -9.32
N GLY A 35 24.34 4.06 -8.29
CA GLY A 35 24.64 4.39 -6.91
C GLY A 35 23.45 4.45 -5.92
N ALA A 36 22.23 4.11 -6.34
CA ALA A 36 21.11 3.98 -5.40
C ALA A 36 21.34 2.79 -4.45
N ALA A 37 21.26 3.06 -3.14
CA ALA A 37 21.41 2.03 -2.12
C ALA A 37 20.07 1.31 -1.86
N ARG A 38 20.17 0.16 -1.20
CA ARG A 38 19.04 -0.65 -0.79
C ARG A 38 19.23 -1.14 0.65
N ILE A 39 18.21 -1.05 1.47
CA ILE A 39 18.21 -1.64 2.81
C ILE A 39 17.19 -2.76 2.85
N ILE A 40 17.65 -3.96 3.17
CA ILE A 40 16.81 -5.13 3.46
C ILE A 40 16.62 -5.18 4.97
N VAL A 41 15.39 -5.03 5.42
CA VAL A 41 15.05 -5.03 6.83
C VAL A 41 14.37 -6.35 7.17
N LYS A 42 14.86 -7.03 8.21
CA LYS A 42 14.16 -8.12 8.87
C LYS A 42 13.47 -7.59 10.12
N VAL A 43 12.21 -7.96 10.29
CA VAL A 43 11.42 -7.64 11.50
C VAL A 43 11.06 -8.96 12.16
N MET A 44 11.51 -9.14 13.40
CA MET A 44 11.43 -10.39 14.12
C MET A 44 10.74 -10.19 15.47
N LEU A 45 10.06 -11.22 15.94
CA LEU A 45 9.57 -11.34 17.31
C LEU A 45 10.48 -12.32 18.05
N SER A 46 11.08 -11.89 19.14
CA SER A 46 11.78 -12.76 20.09
C SER A 46 10.87 -13.09 21.27
N GLY A 47 10.96 -14.30 21.76
CA GLY A 47 10.08 -14.80 22.82
C GLY A 47 8.90 -15.61 22.24
N THR A 48 7.86 -15.79 23.05
CA THR A 48 6.69 -16.58 22.67
C THR A 48 5.64 -15.71 22.02
N ALA A 49 5.29 -16.01 20.76
CA ALA A 49 4.17 -15.37 20.12
C ALA A 49 2.86 -15.67 20.89
N PRO A 50 1.98 -14.68 21.09
CA PRO A 50 0.67 -14.95 21.66
C PRO A 50 -0.12 -15.91 20.77
N ALA A 51 -0.90 -16.80 21.38
CA ALA A 51 -1.79 -17.66 20.62
C ALA A 51 -2.82 -16.82 19.84
N PRO A 52 -3.11 -17.17 18.58
CA PRO A 52 -4.13 -16.47 17.81
C PRO A 52 -5.50 -16.51 18.52
N THR A 53 -6.15 -15.37 18.67
CA THR A 53 -7.45 -15.24 19.31
C THR A 53 -8.55 -15.30 18.27
N LYS A 54 -9.59 -16.14 18.51
CA LYS A 54 -10.76 -16.19 17.65
C LYS A 54 -11.60 -14.93 17.81
N VAL A 55 -12.00 -14.36 16.68
CA VAL A 55 -12.90 -13.22 16.62
C VAL A 55 -14.35 -13.70 16.69
N GLN A 56 -15.18 -13.05 17.49
CA GLN A 56 -16.62 -13.33 17.59
C GLN A 56 -17.37 -12.59 16.48
N THR A 57 -17.72 -13.32 15.42
CA THR A 57 -18.41 -12.75 14.24
C THR A 57 -19.93 -12.90 14.28
N SER A 58 -20.49 -13.44 15.36
CA SER A 58 -21.92 -13.78 15.49
C SER A 58 -22.88 -12.59 15.44
N ALA A 59 -22.38 -11.37 15.62
CA ALA A 59 -23.20 -10.15 15.54
C ALA A 59 -23.66 -9.84 14.10
N ASP A 60 -23.00 -10.35 13.08
CA ASP A 60 -23.36 -10.21 11.67
C ASP A 60 -23.57 -11.60 11.03
N PRO A 61 -24.77 -11.90 10.47
CA PRO A 61 -25.07 -13.22 9.89
C PRO A 61 -24.18 -13.58 8.69
N TYR A 62 -23.76 -12.59 7.88
CA TYR A 62 -22.87 -12.83 6.76
C TYR A 62 -21.48 -13.24 7.27
N CYS A 63 -20.92 -12.48 8.20
CA CYS A 63 -19.61 -12.75 8.79
C CYS A 63 -19.60 -14.09 9.56
N ALA A 64 -20.66 -14.37 10.33
CA ALA A 64 -20.81 -15.64 11.03
C ALA A 64 -20.81 -16.84 10.07
N LYS A 65 -21.55 -16.72 8.95
CA LYS A 65 -21.61 -17.77 7.91
C LYS A 65 -20.28 -17.93 7.20
N SER A 66 -19.63 -16.82 6.85
CA SER A 66 -18.33 -16.84 6.13
C SER A 66 -17.21 -17.49 6.92
N HIS A 67 -17.29 -17.44 8.26
CA HIS A 67 -16.29 -17.98 9.18
C HIS A 67 -16.77 -19.19 10.01
N GLN A 68 -17.81 -19.87 9.51
CA GLN A 68 -18.38 -21.03 10.21
C GLN A 68 -17.40 -22.22 10.27
N THR A 69 -16.70 -22.49 9.18
CA THR A 69 -15.76 -23.62 9.05
C THR A 69 -14.30 -23.22 9.26
N ASP A 70 -13.98 -21.97 8.99
CA ASP A 70 -12.65 -21.39 9.16
C ASP A 70 -12.76 -20.12 10.03
N PRO A 71 -12.64 -20.27 11.36
CA PRO A 71 -12.84 -19.16 12.28
C PRO A 71 -11.89 -18.00 12.03
N LEU A 72 -12.42 -16.79 11.97
CA LEU A 72 -11.62 -15.58 11.86
C LEU A 72 -10.71 -15.43 13.08
N LEU A 73 -9.42 -15.19 12.82
CA LEU A 73 -8.43 -14.94 13.86
C LEU A 73 -8.07 -13.45 13.90
N SER A 74 -7.71 -12.97 15.09
CA SER A 74 -7.20 -11.61 15.27
C SER A 74 -5.93 -11.39 14.46
N GLN A 75 -5.87 -10.25 13.80
CA GLN A 75 -4.70 -9.82 13.02
C GLN A 75 -3.67 -9.05 13.87
N THR A 76 -3.96 -8.79 15.14
CA THR A 76 -3.11 -7.95 16.02
C THR A 76 -1.67 -8.43 16.12
N VAL A 77 -1.44 -9.75 16.13
CA VAL A 77 -0.08 -10.31 16.09
C VAL A 77 -0.07 -11.50 15.14
N GLN A 78 0.61 -11.32 14.03
CA GLN A 78 0.82 -12.36 13.04
C GLN A 78 2.31 -12.68 12.95
N VAL A 79 2.67 -13.95 13.16
CA VAL A 79 4.05 -14.40 13.17
C VAL A 79 4.20 -15.54 12.16
N GLY A 80 5.10 -15.36 11.23
CA GLY A 80 5.50 -16.35 10.25
C GLY A 80 6.56 -17.32 10.80
N ALA A 81 7.17 -18.06 9.90
CA ALA A 81 8.25 -18.97 10.26
C ALA A 81 9.41 -18.22 10.94
N ASP A 82 10.13 -18.92 11.80
CA ASP A 82 11.33 -18.44 12.48
C ASP A 82 11.17 -17.14 13.28
N GLY A 83 9.94 -16.82 13.72
CA GLY A 83 9.65 -15.60 14.46
C GLY A 83 9.53 -14.35 13.57
N ALA A 84 9.31 -14.49 12.27
CA ALA A 84 9.08 -13.38 11.37
C ALA A 84 7.83 -12.59 11.78
N LEU A 85 7.98 -11.33 12.18
CA LEU A 85 6.86 -10.47 12.58
C LEU A 85 6.24 -9.82 11.32
N ILE A 86 4.97 -10.12 11.09
CA ILE A 86 4.19 -9.65 9.94
C ILE A 86 3.50 -8.34 10.31
N ASP A 87 3.14 -7.53 9.31
CA ASP A 87 2.43 -6.25 9.46
C ASP A 87 3.16 -5.19 10.29
N ALA A 88 4.49 -5.29 10.40
CA ALA A 88 5.29 -4.21 10.93
C ALA A 88 5.61 -3.18 9.83
N LEU A 89 5.29 -1.91 10.08
CA LEU A 89 5.63 -0.82 9.17
C LEU A 89 7.04 -0.32 9.44
N VAL A 90 7.89 -0.35 8.42
CA VAL A 90 9.27 0.16 8.48
C VAL A 90 9.39 1.35 7.52
N PHE A 91 10.01 2.43 7.98
CA PHE A 91 10.19 3.62 7.17
C PHE A 91 11.43 4.42 7.58
N VAL A 92 11.89 5.26 6.66
CA VAL A 92 12.90 6.26 6.98
C VAL A 92 12.21 7.41 7.72
N LYS A 93 12.56 7.59 8.99
CA LYS A 93 12.03 8.66 9.83
C LYS A 93 12.72 9.99 9.56
N ASP A 94 14.06 9.96 9.47
CA ASP A 94 14.90 11.14 9.29
C ASP A 94 16.07 10.83 8.34
N GLY A 95 16.65 11.87 7.71
CA GLY A 95 17.81 11.77 6.83
C GLY A 95 17.47 11.79 5.34
N VAL A 96 16.19 11.83 4.97
CA VAL A 96 15.74 11.99 3.59
C VAL A 96 15.65 13.49 3.26
N SER A 97 16.21 13.88 2.13
CA SER A 97 16.07 15.21 1.55
C SER A 97 15.48 15.12 0.13
N GLY A 98 14.95 16.24 -0.36
CA GLY A 98 14.37 16.33 -1.68
C GLY A 98 12.84 16.25 -1.68
N SER A 99 12.25 16.35 -2.86
CA SER A 99 10.81 16.29 -3.09
C SER A 99 10.48 15.05 -3.91
N TYR A 100 9.49 14.33 -3.48
CA TYR A 100 9.05 13.08 -4.11
C TYR A 100 7.59 13.23 -4.53
N PRO A 101 7.27 13.19 -5.83
CA PRO A 101 5.89 13.24 -6.29
C PRO A 101 5.14 11.99 -5.86
N ALA A 102 3.92 12.17 -5.35
CA ALA A 102 3.07 11.05 -4.98
C ALA A 102 2.65 10.25 -6.22
N PRO A 103 2.69 8.91 -6.17
CA PRO A 103 2.16 8.06 -7.23
C PRO A 103 0.68 8.34 -7.46
N GLN A 104 0.24 8.28 -8.74
CA GLN A 104 -1.18 8.40 -9.09
C GLN A 104 -1.89 7.04 -9.05
N THR A 105 -1.15 5.95 -8.98
CA THR A 105 -1.72 4.61 -8.78
C THR A 105 -2.27 4.50 -7.37
N PRO A 106 -3.56 4.18 -7.21
CA PRO A 106 -4.17 4.06 -5.88
C PRO A 106 -3.56 2.91 -5.07
N VAL A 107 -3.47 3.13 -3.76
CA VAL A 107 -3.36 2.04 -2.78
C VAL A 107 -4.78 1.56 -2.49
N THR A 108 -4.98 0.25 -2.39
CA THR A 108 -6.30 -0.33 -2.11
C THR A 108 -6.41 -0.78 -0.66
N LEU A 109 -7.50 -0.42 0.00
CA LEU A 109 -7.97 -0.99 1.26
C LEU A 109 -9.30 -1.70 0.97
N ASP A 110 -9.30 -3.03 1.05
CA ASP A 110 -10.47 -3.86 0.77
C ASP A 110 -11.12 -4.35 2.08
N GLN A 111 -12.42 -4.28 2.14
CA GLN A 111 -13.27 -4.87 3.17
C GLN A 111 -13.72 -6.23 2.65
N LYS A 112 -13.00 -7.28 3.01
CA LYS A 112 -13.19 -8.62 2.48
C LYS A 112 -12.99 -9.68 3.54
N GLY A 113 -13.94 -10.61 3.65
CA GLY A 113 -13.93 -11.63 4.69
C GLY A 113 -14.09 -11.02 6.08
N CYS A 114 -14.85 -9.91 6.18
CA CYS A 114 -15.11 -9.19 7.42
C CYS A 114 -13.87 -8.69 8.14
N VAL A 115 -12.83 -8.34 7.38
CA VAL A 115 -11.61 -7.65 7.82
C VAL A 115 -11.21 -6.58 6.81
N TYR A 116 -10.30 -5.69 7.20
CA TYR A 116 -9.60 -4.81 6.26
C TYR A 116 -8.35 -5.50 5.73
N LEU A 117 -8.13 -5.42 4.42
CA LEU A 117 -6.96 -5.95 3.72
C LEU A 117 -6.32 -4.89 2.83
N PRO A 118 -5.02 -4.62 2.99
CA PRO A 118 -4.12 -5.15 4.01
C PRO A 118 -4.40 -4.55 5.39
N HIS A 119 -3.92 -5.21 6.45
CA HIS A 119 -4.09 -4.74 7.83
C HIS A 119 -3.29 -3.46 8.13
N VAL A 120 -2.11 -3.32 7.54
CA VAL A 120 -1.26 -2.13 7.67
C VAL A 120 -0.92 -1.56 6.30
N ILE A 121 -1.02 -0.25 6.13
CA ILE A 121 -0.75 0.48 4.90
C ILE A 121 0.24 1.61 5.15
N GLY A 122 1.34 1.62 4.40
CA GLY A 122 2.12 2.82 4.16
C GLY A 122 1.77 3.39 2.79
N MET A 123 1.61 4.70 2.67
CA MET A 123 1.34 5.37 1.40
C MET A 123 1.96 6.77 1.37
N MET A 124 2.11 7.36 0.20
CA MET A 124 2.57 8.74 0.12
C MET A 124 1.41 9.71 0.35
N ALA A 125 1.71 10.82 1.03
CA ALA A 125 0.77 11.95 1.11
C ALA A 125 0.44 12.46 -0.31
N GLY A 126 -0.85 12.61 -0.62
CA GLY A 126 -1.32 12.94 -1.97
C GLY A 126 -1.59 11.74 -2.88
N GLN A 127 -1.18 10.52 -2.51
CA GLN A 127 -1.52 9.31 -3.24
C GLN A 127 -3.00 8.94 -3.03
N PRO A 128 -3.76 8.51 -4.06
CA PRO A 128 -5.12 8.05 -3.88
C PRO A 128 -5.21 6.76 -3.04
N LEU A 129 -6.16 6.73 -2.09
CA LEU A 129 -6.61 5.52 -1.40
C LEU A 129 -7.92 5.07 -2.02
N GLN A 130 -7.96 3.90 -2.66
CA GLN A 130 -9.19 3.26 -3.09
C GLN A 130 -9.68 2.31 -2.01
N ILE A 131 -10.90 2.55 -1.54
CA ILE A 131 -11.58 1.73 -0.55
C ILE A 131 -12.61 0.90 -1.29
N VAL A 132 -12.63 -0.41 -1.04
CA VAL A 132 -13.54 -1.36 -1.69
C VAL A 132 -14.31 -2.12 -0.61
N ASN A 133 -15.61 -2.41 -0.85
CA ASN A 133 -16.34 -3.41 -0.10
C ASN A 133 -16.53 -4.65 -0.99
N SER A 134 -15.81 -5.73 -0.70
CA SER A 134 -15.90 -7.00 -1.42
C SER A 134 -16.88 -8.00 -0.78
N ASP A 135 -17.45 -7.68 0.39
CA ASP A 135 -18.40 -8.51 1.10
C ASP A 135 -19.86 -8.12 0.78
N ALA A 136 -20.77 -9.10 0.87
CA ALA A 136 -22.20 -8.88 0.67
C ALA A 136 -22.90 -8.46 1.98
N THR A 137 -22.26 -7.60 2.76
CA THR A 137 -22.82 -7.01 4.00
C THR A 137 -22.38 -5.54 4.11
N LEU A 138 -23.05 -4.80 5.00
CA LEU A 138 -22.68 -3.43 5.34
C LEU A 138 -21.38 -3.42 6.12
N HIS A 139 -20.38 -2.77 5.57
CA HIS A 139 -19.22 -2.28 6.31
C HIS A 139 -19.22 -0.76 6.36
N ASN A 140 -18.37 -0.18 7.20
CA ASN A 140 -18.01 1.22 7.07
C ASN A 140 -16.51 1.39 7.25
N ILE A 141 -16.00 2.51 6.77
CA ILE A 141 -14.62 2.91 6.96
C ILE A 141 -14.54 4.21 7.73
N HIS A 142 -13.85 4.20 8.87
CA HIS A 142 -13.70 5.33 9.79
C HIS A 142 -12.23 5.51 10.18
N PRO A 143 -11.41 6.15 9.33
CA PRO A 143 -10.05 6.55 9.70
C PRO A 143 -10.07 7.64 10.77
N MET A 144 -9.14 7.55 11.71
CA MET A 144 -9.01 8.45 12.85
C MET A 144 -7.66 9.22 12.81
N PRO A 145 -7.36 9.96 11.74
CA PRO A 145 -6.14 10.78 11.67
C PRO A 145 -6.22 11.96 12.62
N VAL A 146 -5.06 12.50 13.01
CA VAL A 146 -4.95 13.69 13.85
C VAL A 146 -4.55 14.93 13.01
N VAL A 147 -3.77 14.71 11.94
CA VAL A 147 -3.23 15.77 11.07
C VAL A 147 -4.05 15.95 9.81
N ASN A 148 -4.50 14.86 9.20
CA ASN A 148 -5.38 14.87 8.04
C ASN A 148 -6.86 14.96 8.48
N ALA A 149 -7.75 15.28 7.55
CA ALA A 149 -9.19 15.23 7.79
C ALA A 149 -9.65 13.75 7.87
N GLY A 150 -10.32 13.40 8.96
CA GLY A 150 -11.00 12.12 9.10
C GLY A 150 -12.31 12.09 8.30
N PHE A 151 -12.84 10.88 8.10
CA PHE A 151 -14.15 10.66 7.50
C PHE A 151 -14.77 9.37 8.03
N ASN A 152 -16.09 9.23 7.87
CA ASN A 152 -16.83 8.02 8.23
C ASN A 152 -17.82 7.72 7.11
N ILE A 153 -17.66 6.58 6.42
CA ILE A 153 -18.44 6.25 5.23
C ILE A 153 -18.99 4.83 5.35
N GLY A 154 -20.31 4.72 5.29
CA GLY A 154 -20.99 3.43 5.14
C GLY A 154 -20.84 2.88 3.72
N MET A 155 -20.56 1.60 3.61
CA MET A 155 -20.39 0.89 2.34
C MET A 155 -21.32 -0.34 2.31
N PRO A 156 -22.63 -0.16 2.04
CA PRO A 156 -23.62 -1.23 2.17
C PRO A 156 -23.66 -2.21 0.98
N ILE A 157 -23.01 -1.90 -0.12
CA ILE A 157 -23.17 -2.65 -1.38
C ILE A 157 -21.87 -3.37 -1.72
N GLN A 158 -21.93 -4.67 -1.98
CA GLN A 158 -20.78 -5.43 -2.50
C GLN A 158 -20.27 -4.84 -3.81
N GLY A 159 -18.96 -4.69 -3.93
CA GLY A 159 -18.30 -4.05 -5.07
C GLY A 159 -18.30 -2.52 -5.04
N MET A 160 -18.91 -1.89 -4.02
CA MET A 160 -18.85 -0.44 -3.84
C MET A 160 -17.40 0.03 -3.67
N LYS A 161 -17.07 1.16 -4.33
CA LYS A 161 -15.74 1.76 -4.28
C LYS A 161 -15.84 3.22 -3.88
N GLN A 162 -14.87 3.68 -3.10
CA GLN A 162 -14.70 5.08 -2.72
C GLN A 162 -13.22 5.45 -2.88
N ASN A 163 -12.95 6.67 -3.31
CA ASN A 163 -11.59 7.21 -3.36
C ASN A 163 -11.44 8.34 -2.36
N ARG A 164 -10.31 8.36 -1.66
CA ARG A 164 -9.93 9.41 -0.71
C ARG A 164 -8.45 9.73 -0.87
N VAL A 165 -8.05 10.91 -0.39
CA VAL A 165 -6.65 11.34 -0.42
C VAL A 165 -6.32 11.94 0.94
N PHE A 166 -5.25 11.48 1.56
CA PHE A 166 -4.62 12.12 2.70
C PHE A 166 -3.48 13.00 2.17
N THR A 167 -3.59 14.32 2.36
CA THR A 167 -2.71 15.28 1.70
C THR A 167 -1.45 15.64 2.48
N LYS A 168 -1.39 15.26 3.75
CA LYS A 168 -0.29 15.57 4.66
C LYS A 168 0.40 14.30 5.14
N PRO A 169 1.73 14.31 5.31
CA PRO A 169 2.42 13.24 6.03
C PRO A 169 1.89 13.14 7.46
N GLU A 170 1.63 11.93 7.90
CA GLU A 170 1.13 11.66 9.25
C GLU A 170 1.61 10.29 9.73
N ALA A 171 1.95 10.23 11.03
CA ALA A 171 2.26 8.97 11.69
C ALA A 171 1.08 7.99 11.62
N VAL A 172 1.32 6.74 12.01
CA VAL A 172 0.31 5.69 11.97
C VAL A 172 -0.95 6.09 12.72
N PHE A 173 -2.09 6.04 12.04
CA PHE A 173 -3.41 6.23 12.62
C PHE A 173 -4.31 5.03 12.38
N HIS A 174 -5.26 4.84 13.28
CA HIS A 174 -6.19 3.72 13.28
C HIS A 174 -7.32 3.93 12.28
N VAL A 175 -7.75 2.85 11.65
CA VAL A 175 -8.96 2.74 10.83
C VAL A 175 -9.86 1.69 11.46
N LYS A 176 -11.09 2.03 11.78
CA LYS A 176 -12.07 1.12 12.37
C LYS A 176 -13.33 0.98 11.53
N CYS A 177 -14.09 -0.08 11.77
CA CYS A 177 -15.45 -0.24 11.34
C CYS A 177 -16.38 -0.04 12.56
N ASP A 178 -17.34 0.87 12.45
CA ASP A 178 -18.32 1.11 13.55
C ASP A 178 -19.42 0.04 13.58
N VAL A 179 -19.55 -0.76 12.51
CA VAL A 179 -20.51 -1.88 12.40
C VAL A 179 -19.91 -3.17 12.98
N HIS A 180 -18.62 -3.40 12.70
CA HIS A 180 -17.89 -4.61 13.10
C HIS A 180 -16.68 -4.23 13.96
N PRO A 181 -16.82 -4.20 15.31
CA PRO A 181 -15.76 -3.68 16.20
C PRO A 181 -14.41 -4.41 16.11
N TRP A 182 -14.40 -5.61 15.54
CA TRP A 182 -13.18 -6.38 15.33
C TRP A 182 -12.41 -5.98 14.06
N MET A 183 -13.05 -5.28 13.11
CA MET A 183 -12.38 -4.81 11.89
C MET A 183 -11.50 -3.60 12.18
N SER A 184 -10.23 -3.77 12.03
CA SER A 184 -9.18 -2.80 12.33
C SER A 184 -8.13 -2.80 11.24
N ALA A 185 -7.60 -1.63 10.90
CA ALA A 185 -6.43 -1.43 10.06
C ALA A 185 -5.65 -0.19 10.50
N TYR A 186 -4.45 -0.04 9.97
CA TYR A 186 -3.59 1.11 10.26
C TYR A 186 -3.04 1.72 8.98
N ILE A 187 -3.04 3.05 8.91
CA ILE A 187 -2.50 3.80 7.77
C ILE A 187 -1.46 4.78 8.27
N ALA A 188 -0.35 4.91 7.54
CA ALA A 188 0.60 5.99 7.68
C ALA A 188 0.83 6.66 6.32
N THR A 189 1.04 7.98 6.34
CA THR A 189 1.29 8.76 5.14
C THR A 189 2.65 9.45 5.20
N PHE A 190 3.42 9.37 4.11
CA PHE A 190 4.80 9.83 4.05
C PHE A 190 5.03 10.88 2.96
N ALA A 191 6.03 11.74 3.17
CA ALA A 191 6.48 12.71 2.15
C ALA A 191 7.45 12.09 1.13
N HIS A 192 7.83 10.82 1.28
CA HIS A 192 8.82 10.11 0.47
C HIS A 192 8.45 8.62 0.32
N PRO A 193 9.02 7.88 -0.65
CA PRO A 193 8.66 6.48 -0.93
C PRO A 193 9.40 5.44 -0.09
N PHE A 194 10.24 5.84 0.89
CA PHE A 194 11.11 4.92 1.62
C PHE A 194 10.40 4.34 2.85
N PHE A 195 9.43 3.50 2.60
CA PHE A 195 8.68 2.74 3.60
C PHE A 195 8.20 1.41 3.03
N GLY A 196 7.82 0.50 3.89
CA GLY A 196 7.21 -0.78 3.52
C GLY A 196 6.66 -1.49 4.74
N VAL A 197 5.82 -2.50 4.51
CA VAL A 197 5.22 -3.35 5.55
C VAL A 197 5.83 -4.73 5.46
N SER A 198 6.17 -5.33 6.59
CA SER A 198 6.80 -6.63 6.63
C SER A 198 5.86 -7.73 6.14
N ASP A 199 6.38 -8.53 5.23
CA ASP A 199 5.70 -9.66 4.61
C ASP A 199 5.64 -10.91 5.53
N GLY A 200 5.11 -12.02 5.02
CA GLY A 200 5.06 -13.31 5.73
C GLY A 200 6.42 -13.89 6.16
N LYS A 201 7.52 -13.30 5.67
CA LYS A 201 8.88 -13.62 6.07
C LYS A 201 9.51 -12.57 6.97
N GLY A 202 8.72 -11.57 7.41
CA GLY A 202 9.20 -10.44 8.19
C GLY A 202 10.14 -9.52 7.41
N THR A 203 10.04 -9.46 6.08
CA THR A 203 10.98 -8.71 5.24
C THR A 203 10.35 -7.43 4.74
N VAL A 204 11.11 -6.34 4.80
CA VAL A 204 10.83 -5.06 4.14
C VAL A 204 12.04 -4.68 3.29
N GLU A 205 11.81 -4.24 2.08
CA GLU A 205 12.84 -3.67 1.22
C GLU A 205 12.63 -2.16 1.07
N LEU A 206 13.63 -1.37 1.44
CA LEU A 206 13.71 0.04 1.16
C LEU A 206 14.69 0.25 0.01
N ALA A 207 14.17 0.46 -1.19
CA ALA A 207 14.96 0.58 -2.42
C ALA A 207 15.18 2.04 -2.82
N ASN A 208 16.17 2.25 -3.70
CA ASN A 208 16.47 3.56 -4.32
C ASN A 208 16.83 4.68 -3.33
N LEU A 209 17.42 4.31 -2.18
CA LEU A 209 17.92 5.27 -1.23
C LEU A 209 19.16 5.98 -1.77
N PRO A 210 19.32 7.29 -1.57
CA PRO A 210 20.62 7.94 -1.78
C PRO A 210 21.64 7.41 -0.77
N ALA A 211 22.93 7.60 -1.04
CA ALA A 211 23.96 7.38 -0.02
C ALA A 211 23.74 8.36 1.14
N GLY A 212 23.89 7.90 2.38
CA GLY A 212 23.64 8.73 3.54
C GLY A 212 23.47 7.96 4.83
N THR A 213 23.17 8.70 5.89
CA THR A 213 22.82 8.16 7.21
C THR A 213 21.36 8.47 7.50
N PHE A 214 20.59 7.44 7.83
CA PHE A 214 19.15 7.49 8.03
C PHE A 214 18.78 7.03 9.43
N GLN A 215 17.73 7.62 9.99
CA GLN A 215 17.02 7.04 11.11
C GLN A 215 15.88 6.18 10.57
N LEU A 216 15.97 4.87 10.72
CA LEU A 216 14.89 3.94 10.38
C LEU A 216 14.02 3.71 11.58
N GLN A 217 12.71 3.74 11.40
CA GLN A 217 11.73 3.38 12.41
C GLN A 217 10.95 2.15 11.95
N ALA A 218 10.81 1.17 12.87
CA ALA A 218 9.85 0.07 12.74
C ALA A 218 8.74 0.30 13.76
N TRP A 219 7.49 0.13 13.34
CA TRP A 219 6.30 0.23 14.17
C TRP A 219 5.47 -1.04 14.03
N HIS A 220 4.92 -1.52 15.15
CA HIS A 220 3.94 -2.60 15.17
C HIS A 220 2.84 -2.27 16.18
N GLU A 221 1.56 -2.54 15.84
CA GLU A 221 0.42 -2.13 16.66
C GLU A 221 0.48 -2.63 18.12
N LYS A 222 0.96 -3.84 18.34
CA LYS A 222 1.08 -4.44 19.67
C LYS A 222 2.37 -4.07 20.39
N TYR A 223 3.49 -3.97 19.65
CA TYR A 223 4.83 -3.89 20.24
C TYR A 223 5.45 -2.48 20.19
N GLY A 224 4.72 -1.50 19.62
CA GLY A 224 5.15 -0.11 19.57
C GLY A 224 6.25 0.16 18.57
N VAL A 225 7.23 0.97 18.95
CA VAL A 225 8.21 1.58 18.06
C VAL A 225 9.63 1.17 18.44
N GLN A 226 10.45 0.92 17.41
CA GLN A 226 11.92 0.83 17.52
C GLN A 226 12.57 1.76 16.50
N VAL A 227 13.76 2.29 16.81
CA VAL A 227 14.51 3.18 15.92
C VAL A 227 15.97 2.71 15.85
N GLN A 228 16.55 2.70 14.66
CA GLN A 228 17.96 2.42 14.43
C GLN A 228 18.56 3.42 13.45
N SER A 229 19.82 3.82 13.70
CA SER A 229 20.61 4.60 12.75
C SER A 229 21.33 3.68 11.78
N VAL A 230 21.22 3.97 10.48
CA VAL A 230 21.80 3.15 9.41
C VAL A 230 22.48 4.03 8.39
N SER A 231 23.77 3.78 8.12
CA SER A 231 24.50 4.44 7.04
C SER A 231 24.63 3.50 5.84
N VAL A 232 24.41 4.00 4.65
CA VAL A 232 24.60 3.26 3.39
C VAL A 232 25.46 4.08 2.41
N ALA A 233 26.37 3.39 1.74
CA ALA A 233 27.12 3.95 0.63
C ALA A 233 26.33 3.88 -0.69
N ALA A 234 26.77 4.59 -1.71
CA ALA A 234 26.18 4.52 -3.03
C ALA A 234 26.24 3.09 -3.59
N GLY A 235 25.11 2.55 -4.03
CA GLY A 235 24.98 1.18 -4.56
C GLY A 235 25.06 0.06 -3.53
N GLU A 236 25.20 0.37 -2.24
CA GLU A 236 25.28 -0.63 -1.18
C GLU A 236 23.94 -1.34 -0.99
N ILE A 237 23.99 -2.66 -0.77
CA ILE A 237 22.87 -3.45 -0.26
C ILE A 237 23.18 -3.79 1.20
N LYS A 238 22.43 -3.21 2.12
CA LYS A 238 22.62 -3.40 3.56
C LYS A 238 21.49 -4.16 4.18
N SER A 239 21.79 -5.10 5.06
CA SER A 239 20.79 -5.84 5.84
C SER A 239 20.82 -5.39 7.29
N ILE A 240 19.65 -5.19 7.89
CA ILE A 240 19.48 -4.90 9.32
C ILE A 240 18.30 -5.71 9.87
N THR A 241 18.22 -5.78 11.21
CA THR A 241 17.13 -6.48 11.88
C THR A 241 16.56 -5.62 12.99
N PHE A 242 15.23 -5.48 13.04
CA PHE A 242 14.50 -5.04 14.20
C PHE A 242 13.95 -6.26 14.93
N THR A 243 14.17 -6.34 16.25
CA THR A 243 13.70 -7.47 17.06
C THR A 243 12.79 -6.95 18.17
N PHE A 244 11.49 -7.16 18.02
CA PHE A 244 10.51 -6.90 19.06
C PHE A 244 10.51 -8.02 20.09
N LYS A 245 10.11 -7.72 21.33
CA LYS A 245 10.01 -8.69 22.42
C LYS A 245 8.55 -9.02 22.68
N GLY A 246 8.22 -10.31 22.63
CA GLY A 246 6.90 -10.86 22.95
C GLY A 246 6.68 -11.08 24.45
#